data_a05659283b7ead24b04950b728c5cd8e
#
_entry.id   a05659283b7ead24b04950b728c5cd8e
#
_cell.length_a   1.000
_cell.length_b   1.000
_cell.length_c   1.000
_cell.angle_alpha   90.00
_cell.angle_beta   90.00
_cell.angle_gamma   90.00
#
_symmetry.space_group_name_H-M   'P 1'
#
loop_
_entity.id
_entity.type
_entity.pdbx_description
1 polymer ?
#
loop_
_entity_poly.entity_id
_entity_poly.type
_entity_poly.pdbx_seq_one_letter_code
_entity_poly.pdbx_strand_id
1 'polypeptide(L)'
;EDCLPGLLPSILPLAVVLVPSAGFQVYVVKALFAGCILTVITGHKNLLPKLKTSLSQGITAAYGPILSVSATYAIGAVVKNIEGFTYFQNMLSALPHLMSGSLMGLLAAFIMASVAAPIPAFGSHMLDQYTLAGLSAGNAHRMMMLTSFTSIAPHNAGIPNAAAVLRMPYAECLKMYMMSTYIPGFITLFVSILCIKMGIV
;
A
#
# COMPACT_ATOMS: atom_id res chain seq x y z
N GLU A 1 36.68 -14.63 3.03
CA GLU A 1 35.88 -14.08 1.91
C GLU A 1 34.60 -14.91 1.83
N ASP A 2 33.50 -14.31 2.30
CA ASP A 2 32.19 -14.92 2.17
C ASP A 2 31.89 -15.04 0.66
N CYS A 3 31.91 -16.27 0.13
CA CYS A 3 31.53 -16.53 -1.26
C CYS A 3 30.07 -16.10 -1.42
N LEU A 4 29.85 -14.93 -2.00
CA LEU A 4 28.51 -14.46 -2.33
C LEU A 4 27.84 -15.45 -3.27
N PRO A 5 26.55 -15.77 -3.08
CA PRO A 5 25.83 -16.64 -3.99
C PRO A 5 25.80 -16.02 -5.39
N GLY A 6 25.89 -16.87 -6.42
CA GLY A 6 25.81 -16.41 -7.79
C GLY A 6 24.48 -15.68 -8.07
N LEU A 7 24.42 -14.94 -9.17
CA LEU A 7 23.25 -14.15 -9.56
C LEU A 7 21.96 -15.00 -9.66
N LEU A 8 22.07 -16.20 -10.24
CA LEU A 8 20.93 -17.11 -10.45
C LEU A 8 20.31 -17.59 -9.12
N PRO A 9 21.08 -18.11 -8.13
CA PRO A 9 20.55 -18.47 -6.82
C PRO A 9 19.95 -17.29 -6.04
N SER A 10 20.38 -16.07 -6.31
CA SER A 10 19.86 -14.86 -5.64
C SER A 10 18.53 -14.39 -6.23
N ILE A 11 18.33 -14.54 -7.54
CA ILE A 11 17.11 -14.09 -8.23
C ILE A 11 16.00 -15.16 -8.17
N LEU A 12 16.34 -16.43 -8.16
CA LEU A 12 15.39 -17.54 -8.25
C LEU A 12 14.32 -17.51 -7.16
N PRO A 13 14.61 -17.27 -5.86
CA PRO A 13 13.58 -17.16 -4.83
C PRO A 13 12.61 -16.01 -5.06
N LEU A 14 13.09 -14.87 -5.55
CA LEU A 14 12.25 -13.72 -5.89
C LEU A 14 11.33 -14.03 -7.07
N ALA A 15 11.85 -14.68 -8.11
CA ALA A 15 11.07 -15.10 -9.27
C ALA A 15 9.95 -16.08 -8.86
N VAL A 16 10.23 -17.03 -7.97
CA VAL A 16 9.23 -18.00 -7.44
C VAL A 16 8.15 -17.32 -6.61
N VAL A 17 8.42 -16.18 -6.02
CA VAL A 17 7.38 -15.39 -5.33
C VAL A 17 6.58 -14.56 -6.33
N LEU A 18 7.26 -13.82 -7.22
CA LEU A 18 6.61 -12.84 -8.08
C LEU A 18 5.81 -13.46 -9.23
N VAL A 19 6.37 -14.46 -9.92
CA VAL A 19 5.74 -15.05 -11.10
C VAL A 19 4.42 -15.78 -10.76
N PRO A 20 4.35 -16.66 -9.74
CA PRO A 20 3.08 -17.29 -9.38
C PRO A 20 2.06 -16.33 -8.79
N SER A 21 2.48 -15.35 -8.00
CA SER A 21 1.54 -14.39 -7.39
C SER A 21 0.96 -13.42 -8.42
N ALA A 22 1.76 -12.93 -9.37
CA ALA A 22 1.30 -11.98 -10.38
C ALA A 22 0.67 -12.65 -11.62
N GLY A 23 1.20 -13.81 -12.04
CA GLY A 23 0.79 -14.48 -13.29
C GLY A 23 -0.29 -15.54 -13.10
N PHE A 24 -0.25 -16.29 -12.00
CA PHE A 24 -1.14 -17.44 -11.77
C PHE A 24 -2.12 -17.26 -10.62
N GLN A 25 -2.25 -16.04 -10.07
CA GLN A 25 -3.15 -15.71 -8.94
C GLN A 25 -2.98 -16.64 -7.72
N VAL A 26 -1.79 -17.18 -7.53
CA VAL A 26 -1.46 -17.99 -6.36
C VAL A 26 -1.44 -17.07 -5.12
N TYR A 27 -2.06 -17.52 -4.04
CA TYR A 27 -2.02 -16.76 -2.78
C TYR A 27 -0.58 -16.39 -2.39
N VAL A 28 -0.35 -15.09 -2.21
CA VAL A 28 0.97 -14.50 -1.90
C VAL A 28 1.67 -15.23 -0.75
N VAL A 29 0.92 -15.64 0.28
CA VAL A 29 1.46 -16.39 1.44
C VAL A 29 2.09 -17.72 1.01
N LYS A 30 1.44 -18.47 0.10
CA LYS A 30 1.98 -19.72 -0.41
C LYS A 30 3.23 -19.49 -1.25
N ALA A 31 3.23 -18.46 -2.08
CA ALA A 31 4.38 -18.06 -2.90
C ALA A 31 5.58 -17.64 -2.03
N LEU A 32 5.33 -16.87 -0.96
CA LEU A 32 6.35 -16.48 0.02
C LEU A 32 6.95 -17.69 0.74
N PHE A 33 6.12 -18.65 1.17
CA PHE A 33 6.62 -19.91 1.76
C PHE A 33 7.53 -20.68 0.79
N ALA A 34 7.11 -20.82 -0.46
CA ALA A 34 7.92 -21.46 -1.49
C ALA A 34 9.25 -20.74 -1.72
N GLY A 35 9.23 -19.40 -1.76
CA GLY A 35 10.43 -18.56 -1.86
C GLY A 35 11.38 -18.75 -0.67
N CYS A 36 10.84 -18.78 0.56
CA CYS A 36 11.64 -19.04 1.76
C CYS A 36 12.30 -20.41 1.74
N ILE A 37 11.55 -21.46 1.38
CA ILE A 37 12.09 -22.84 1.25
C ILE A 37 13.19 -22.86 0.20
N LEU A 38 12.97 -22.24 -0.95
CA LEU A 38 13.96 -22.19 -2.02
C LEU A 38 15.22 -21.44 -1.61
N THR A 39 15.08 -20.34 -0.84
CA THR A 39 16.22 -19.60 -0.29
C THR A 39 17.07 -20.47 0.63
N VAL A 40 16.44 -21.31 1.47
CA VAL A 40 17.14 -22.25 2.33
C VAL A 40 17.85 -23.32 1.51
N ILE A 41 17.22 -23.84 0.46
CA ILE A 41 17.82 -24.87 -0.41
C ILE A 41 19.01 -24.31 -1.19
N THR A 42 18.85 -23.16 -1.84
CA THR A 42 19.90 -22.55 -2.66
C THR A 42 21.06 -22.00 -1.83
N GLY A 43 20.78 -21.49 -0.64
CA GLY A 43 21.75 -20.91 0.29
C GLY A 43 22.21 -21.87 1.40
N HIS A 44 21.92 -23.20 1.30
CA HIS A 44 22.09 -24.15 2.41
C HIS A 44 23.46 -24.09 3.08
N LYS A 45 24.55 -23.99 2.30
CA LYS A 45 25.92 -23.97 2.83
C LYS A 45 26.19 -22.79 3.76
N ASN A 46 25.65 -21.62 3.44
CA ASN A 46 25.87 -20.38 4.17
C ASN A 46 24.77 -20.10 5.19
N LEU A 47 23.55 -20.56 4.91
CA LEU A 47 22.35 -20.23 5.70
C LEU A 47 22.10 -21.24 6.82
N LEU A 48 22.27 -22.54 6.61
CA LEU A 48 22.00 -23.54 7.62
C LEU A 48 22.76 -23.34 8.94
N PRO A 49 24.08 -23.00 8.93
CA PRO A 49 24.79 -22.75 10.18
C PRO A 49 24.28 -21.53 10.95
N LYS A 50 23.67 -20.57 10.24
CA LYS A 50 23.16 -19.29 10.78
C LYS A 50 21.63 -19.24 10.80
N LEU A 51 20.93 -20.34 10.51
CA LEU A 51 19.47 -20.34 10.29
C LEU A 51 18.69 -19.80 11.49
N LYS A 52 19.04 -20.20 12.70
CA LYS A 52 18.40 -19.72 13.93
C LYS A 52 18.56 -18.21 14.09
N THR A 53 19.76 -17.70 13.87
CA THR A 53 20.04 -16.26 13.95
C THR A 53 19.31 -15.47 12.86
N SER A 54 19.31 -15.98 11.63
CA SER A 54 18.61 -15.35 10.50
C SER A 54 17.11 -15.33 10.72
N LEU A 55 16.51 -16.40 11.21
CA LEU A 55 15.10 -16.43 11.57
C LEU A 55 14.76 -15.46 12.70
N SER A 56 15.56 -15.43 13.75
CA SER A 56 15.37 -14.47 14.85
C SER A 56 15.47 -13.03 14.39
N GLN A 57 16.43 -12.71 13.56
CA GLN A 57 16.57 -11.37 12.96
C GLN A 57 15.39 -11.03 12.04
N GLY A 58 14.94 -11.99 11.22
CA GLY A 58 13.77 -11.81 10.34
C GLY A 58 12.49 -11.55 11.13
N ILE A 59 12.25 -12.31 12.20
CA ILE A 59 11.11 -12.11 13.10
C ILE A 59 11.19 -10.72 13.74
N THR A 60 12.35 -10.35 14.28
CA THR A 60 12.53 -9.02 14.90
C THR A 60 12.31 -7.89 13.89
N ALA A 61 12.81 -8.03 12.68
CA ALA A 61 12.60 -7.05 11.61
C ALA A 61 11.11 -6.94 11.18
N ALA A 62 10.33 -8.00 11.31
CA ALA A 62 8.91 -8.00 10.97
C ALA A 62 8.03 -7.27 12.02
N TYR A 63 8.47 -7.12 13.27
CA TYR A 63 7.66 -6.49 14.33
C TYR A 63 7.25 -5.04 13.98
N GLY A 64 8.18 -4.24 13.50
CA GLY A 64 7.91 -2.84 13.17
C GLY A 64 6.80 -2.70 12.13
N PRO A 65 6.94 -3.30 10.93
CA PRO A 65 5.88 -3.30 9.91
C PRO A 65 4.55 -3.87 10.38
N ILE A 66 4.55 -4.99 11.11
CA ILE A 66 3.31 -5.62 11.62
C ILE A 66 2.60 -4.68 12.58
N LEU A 67 3.29 -4.11 13.57
CA LEU A 67 2.71 -3.18 14.52
C LEU A 67 2.19 -1.91 13.86
N SER A 68 2.96 -1.35 12.92
CA SER A 68 2.57 -0.14 12.18
C SER A 68 1.29 -0.37 11.37
N VAL A 69 1.23 -1.47 10.61
CA VAL A 69 0.05 -1.82 9.82
C VAL A 69 -1.14 -2.11 10.73
N SER A 70 -0.96 -2.91 11.78
CA SER A 70 -2.04 -3.26 12.73
C SER A 70 -2.60 -2.02 13.42
N ALA A 71 -1.75 -1.10 13.88
CA ALA A 71 -2.18 0.15 14.50
C ALA A 71 -3.00 1.01 13.52
N THR A 72 -2.56 1.09 12.26
CA THR A 72 -3.27 1.84 11.22
C THR A 72 -4.67 1.25 10.95
N TYR A 73 -4.78 -0.07 10.86
CA TYR A 73 -6.08 -0.74 10.71
C TYR A 73 -6.98 -0.55 11.94
N ALA A 74 -6.41 -0.59 13.14
CA ALA A 74 -7.15 -0.36 14.38
C ALA A 74 -7.73 1.06 14.43
N ILE A 75 -6.95 2.08 14.04
CA ILE A 75 -7.44 3.46 13.91
C ILE A 75 -8.61 3.53 12.92
N GLY A 76 -8.47 2.91 11.74
CA GLY A 76 -9.54 2.86 10.74
C GLY A 76 -10.82 2.19 11.25
N ALA A 77 -10.69 1.10 12.01
CA ALA A 77 -11.83 0.42 12.62
C ALA A 77 -12.53 1.30 13.66
N VAL A 78 -11.78 2.04 14.48
CA VAL A 78 -12.34 2.99 15.45
C VAL A 78 -13.05 4.14 14.72
N VAL A 79 -12.39 4.78 13.76
CA VAL A 79 -12.95 5.90 12.98
C VAL A 79 -14.26 5.51 12.29
N LYS A 80 -14.33 4.31 11.72
CA LYS A 80 -15.55 3.80 11.06
C LYS A 80 -16.77 3.71 11.99
N ASN A 81 -16.55 3.51 13.30
CA ASN A 81 -17.61 3.35 14.29
C ASN A 81 -17.95 4.64 15.06
N ILE A 82 -17.33 5.77 14.74
CA ILE A 82 -17.64 7.06 15.35
C ILE A 82 -18.82 7.71 14.62
N GLU A 83 -19.83 8.17 15.34
CA GLU A 83 -21.01 8.85 14.77
C GLU A 83 -20.63 10.04 13.88
N GLY A 84 -19.61 10.82 14.27
CA GLY A 84 -19.06 11.91 13.46
C GLY A 84 -18.58 11.47 12.07
N PHE A 85 -18.16 10.22 11.92
CA PHE A 85 -17.77 9.68 10.61
C PHE A 85 -18.97 9.43 9.71
N THR A 86 -20.09 8.96 10.26
CA THR A 86 -21.35 8.81 9.50
C THR A 86 -21.87 10.17 9.03
N TYR A 87 -21.79 11.20 9.89
CA TYR A 87 -22.12 12.57 9.50
C TYR A 87 -21.22 13.05 8.34
N PHE A 88 -19.93 12.77 8.42
CA PHE A 88 -18.97 13.10 7.38
C PHE A 88 -19.23 12.37 6.05
N GLN A 89 -19.58 11.08 6.10
CA GLN A 89 -20.00 10.32 4.91
C GLN A 89 -21.24 10.93 4.26
N ASN A 90 -22.25 11.29 5.06
CA ASN A 90 -23.47 11.94 4.57
C ASN A 90 -23.19 13.29 3.91
N MET A 91 -22.29 14.07 4.47
CA MET A 91 -21.85 15.35 3.90
C MET A 91 -21.14 15.14 2.54
N LEU A 92 -20.29 14.15 2.44
CA LEU A 92 -19.61 13.81 1.19
C LEU A 92 -20.56 13.22 0.14
N SER A 93 -21.57 12.48 0.57
CA SER A 93 -22.58 11.90 -0.33
C SER A 93 -23.49 12.96 -0.99
N ALA A 94 -23.51 14.18 -0.47
CA ALA A 94 -24.17 15.32 -1.11
C ALA A 94 -23.42 15.86 -2.34
N LEU A 95 -22.15 15.48 -2.51
CA LEU A 95 -21.34 15.85 -3.66
C LEU A 95 -21.61 14.91 -4.86
N PRO A 96 -21.26 15.31 -6.09
CA PRO A 96 -21.28 14.40 -7.23
C PRO A 96 -20.52 13.11 -6.92
N HIS A 97 -21.08 11.96 -7.24
CA HIS A 97 -20.59 10.64 -6.83
C HIS A 97 -19.10 10.42 -7.08
N LEU A 98 -18.60 10.82 -8.26
CA LEU A 98 -17.16 10.72 -8.59
C LEU A 98 -16.28 11.53 -7.61
N MET A 99 -16.73 12.73 -7.24
CA MET A 99 -16.00 13.57 -6.27
C MET A 99 -16.13 13.02 -4.84
N SER A 100 -17.33 12.53 -4.47
CA SER A 100 -17.58 11.91 -3.17
C SER A 100 -16.63 10.73 -2.92
N GLY A 101 -16.56 9.77 -3.85
CA GLY A 101 -15.63 8.64 -3.75
C GLY A 101 -14.17 9.06 -3.69
N SER A 102 -13.79 10.07 -4.49
CA SER A 102 -12.41 10.56 -4.54
C SER A 102 -11.99 11.28 -3.25
N LEU A 103 -12.83 12.17 -2.74
CA LEU A 103 -12.57 12.85 -1.46
C LEU A 103 -12.57 11.89 -0.29
N MET A 104 -13.46 10.89 -0.29
CA MET A 104 -13.46 9.84 0.73
C MET A 104 -12.11 9.12 0.76
N GLY A 105 -11.58 8.69 -0.38
CA GLY A 105 -10.29 8.02 -0.46
C GLY A 105 -9.12 8.89 0.01
N LEU A 106 -9.08 10.15 -0.42
CA LEU A 106 -8.05 11.12 -0.02
C LEU A 106 -8.06 11.38 1.49
N LEU A 107 -9.24 11.66 2.06
CA LEU A 107 -9.38 11.99 3.47
C LEU A 107 -9.17 10.77 4.37
N ALA A 108 -9.66 9.61 3.95
CA ALA A 108 -9.41 8.37 4.68
C ALA A 108 -7.91 8.05 4.73
N ALA A 109 -7.19 8.17 3.61
CA ALA A 109 -5.75 7.96 3.58
C ALA A 109 -4.98 9.00 4.40
N PHE A 110 -5.43 10.24 4.41
CA PHE A 110 -4.87 11.28 5.28
C PHE A 110 -5.09 10.95 6.76
N ILE A 111 -6.33 10.68 7.18
CA ILE A 111 -6.65 10.39 8.59
C ILE A 111 -5.92 9.15 9.08
N MET A 112 -5.87 8.10 8.25
CA MET A 112 -5.25 6.82 8.61
C MET A 112 -3.73 6.82 8.42
N ALA A 113 -3.14 7.88 7.89
CA ALA A 113 -1.70 7.98 7.60
C ALA A 113 -1.15 6.79 6.80
N SER A 114 -1.96 6.21 5.94
CA SER A 114 -1.63 4.98 5.22
C SER A 114 -2.29 4.96 3.85
N VAL A 115 -1.55 4.54 2.85
CA VAL A 115 -2.07 4.33 1.49
C VAL A 115 -2.84 3.01 1.34
N ALA A 116 -2.58 2.04 2.22
CA ALA A 116 -3.17 0.70 2.14
C ALA A 116 -4.46 0.54 2.96
N ALA A 117 -4.62 1.31 4.02
CA ALA A 117 -5.72 1.16 4.98
C ALA A 117 -7.09 1.70 4.51
N PRO A 118 -7.19 2.74 3.67
CA PRO A 118 -8.49 3.27 3.24
C PRO A 118 -9.38 2.25 2.54
N ILE A 119 -8.80 1.42 1.68
CA ILE A 119 -9.57 0.46 0.88
C ILE A 119 -10.27 -0.61 1.74
N PRO A 120 -9.59 -1.33 2.64
CA PRO A 120 -10.27 -2.24 3.56
C PRO A 120 -11.28 -1.58 4.50
N ALA A 121 -11.00 -0.33 4.91
CA ALA A 121 -11.87 0.38 5.84
C ALA A 121 -13.11 0.98 5.16
N PHE A 122 -12.96 1.61 4.00
CA PHE A 122 -13.99 2.42 3.35
C PHE A 122 -14.25 2.02 1.90
N GLY A 123 -13.60 0.97 1.42
CA GLY A 123 -13.66 0.57 0.01
C GLY A 123 -15.07 0.23 -0.47
N SER A 124 -15.93 -0.36 0.36
CA SER A 124 -17.33 -0.61 -0.01
C SER A 124 -18.05 0.70 -0.33
N HIS A 125 -17.95 1.70 0.54
CA HIS A 125 -18.57 3.01 0.32
C HIS A 125 -17.98 3.74 -0.89
N MET A 126 -16.67 3.70 -1.07
CA MET A 126 -16.01 4.28 -2.25
C MET A 126 -16.49 3.59 -3.53
N LEU A 127 -16.59 2.26 -3.52
CA LEU A 127 -17.05 1.47 -4.66
C LEU A 127 -18.48 1.84 -5.02
N ASP A 128 -19.39 1.96 -4.04
CA ASP A 128 -20.76 2.39 -4.25
C ASP A 128 -20.83 3.76 -4.94
N GLN A 129 -20.06 4.73 -4.46
CA GLN A 129 -20.01 6.06 -5.06
C GLN A 129 -19.49 6.05 -6.51
N TYR A 130 -18.43 5.29 -6.79
CA TYR A 130 -17.90 5.17 -8.15
C TYR A 130 -18.85 4.39 -9.08
N THR A 131 -19.55 3.39 -8.57
CA THR A 131 -20.56 2.66 -9.34
C THR A 131 -21.75 3.57 -9.67
N LEU A 132 -22.21 4.38 -8.71
CA LEU A 132 -23.25 5.40 -8.96
C LEU A 132 -22.78 6.48 -9.93
N ALA A 133 -21.46 6.75 -10.01
CA ALA A 133 -20.88 7.62 -11.03
C ALA A 133 -20.77 6.97 -12.42
N GLY A 134 -21.19 5.71 -12.57
CA GLY A 134 -21.19 4.98 -13.84
C GLY A 134 -19.87 4.28 -14.18
N LEU A 135 -18.92 4.17 -13.22
CA LEU A 135 -17.65 3.49 -13.47
C LEU A 135 -17.84 1.96 -13.44
N SER A 136 -17.13 1.27 -14.34
CA SER A 136 -16.96 -0.18 -14.23
C SER A 136 -16.20 -0.55 -12.96
N ALA A 137 -16.37 -1.77 -12.44
CA ALA A 137 -15.68 -2.24 -11.24
C ALA A 137 -14.15 -2.12 -11.35
N GLY A 138 -13.58 -2.36 -12.54
CA GLY A 138 -12.16 -2.20 -12.80
C GLY A 138 -11.68 -0.75 -12.69
N ASN A 139 -12.45 0.19 -13.23
CA ASN A 139 -12.13 1.62 -13.18
C ASN A 139 -12.36 2.18 -11.78
N ALA A 140 -13.42 1.74 -11.08
CA ALA A 140 -13.66 2.08 -9.69
C ALA A 140 -12.48 1.64 -8.80
N HIS A 141 -11.99 0.41 -8.96
CA HIS A 141 -10.82 -0.08 -8.24
C HIS A 141 -9.56 0.78 -8.50
N ARG A 142 -9.30 1.13 -9.77
CA ARG A 142 -8.16 2.02 -10.12
C ARG A 142 -8.28 3.38 -9.45
N MET A 143 -9.48 3.97 -9.45
CA MET A 143 -9.74 5.26 -8.78
C MET A 143 -9.56 5.16 -7.27
N MET A 144 -10.01 4.07 -6.63
CA MET A 144 -9.80 3.82 -5.21
C MET A 144 -8.31 3.74 -4.86
N MET A 145 -7.53 3.02 -5.65
CA MET A 145 -6.08 2.94 -5.48
C MET A 145 -5.43 4.31 -5.66
N LEU A 146 -5.77 5.01 -6.73
CA LEU A 146 -5.19 6.32 -7.05
C LEU A 146 -5.44 7.34 -5.94
N THR A 147 -6.67 7.44 -5.44
CA THR A 147 -7.01 8.38 -4.36
C THR A 147 -6.30 8.05 -3.05
N SER A 148 -6.16 6.76 -2.74
CA SER A 148 -5.42 6.31 -1.55
C SER A 148 -3.94 6.65 -1.62
N PHE A 149 -3.31 6.49 -2.78
CA PHE A 149 -1.90 6.82 -3.00
C PHE A 149 -1.63 8.33 -3.07
N THR A 150 -2.59 9.11 -3.52
CA THR A 150 -2.43 10.55 -3.74
C THR A 150 -2.52 11.36 -2.45
N SER A 151 -3.04 10.78 -1.37
CA SER A 151 -3.25 11.52 -0.12
C SER A 151 -1.95 11.99 0.49
N ILE A 152 -1.87 13.29 0.76
CA ILE A 152 -0.76 13.91 1.48
C ILE A 152 -0.92 13.62 2.97
N ALA A 153 -0.13 12.69 3.48
CA ALA A 153 -0.08 12.38 4.90
C ALA A 153 1.36 12.53 5.41
N PRO A 154 1.77 13.75 5.85
CA PRO A 154 3.13 13.97 6.37
C PRO A 154 3.45 13.03 7.55
N HIS A 155 2.45 12.66 8.31
CA HIS A 155 2.54 11.70 9.42
C HIS A 155 2.53 10.22 8.98
N ASN A 156 2.56 9.93 7.66
CA ASN A 156 2.67 8.55 7.16
C ASN A 156 3.98 7.91 7.62
N ALA A 157 3.88 6.75 8.27
CA ALA A 157 5.05 6.03 8.83
C ALA A 157 6.09 5.63 7.77
N GLY A 158 5.72 5.57 6.49
CA GLY A 158 6.65 5.31 5.38
C GLY A 158 7.74 6.36 5.24
N ILE A 159 7.42 7.64 5.53
CA ILE A 159 8.36 8.76 5.36
C ILE A 159 9.48 8.71 6.40
N PRO A 160 9.22 8.64 7.74
CA PRO A 160 10.30 8.51 8.71
C PRO A 160 11.07 7.20 8.56
N ASN A 161 10.44 6.11 8.17
CA ASN A 161 11.14 4.85 7.88
C ASN A 161 12.11 5.01 6.70
N ALA A 162 11.67 5.64 5.61
CA ALA A 162 12.54 5.93 4.47
C ALA A 162 13.68 6.88 4.85
N ALA A 163 13.39 7.94 5.63
CA ALA A 163 14.40 8.87 6.13
C ALA A 163 15.47 8.16 6.98
N ALA A 164 15.06 7.23 7.84
CA ALA A 164 15.97 6.43 8.65
C ALA A 164 16.87 5.51 7.80
N VAL A 165 16.28 4.82 6.81
CA VAL A 165 17.04 3.93 5.89
C VAL A 165 18.01 4.72 5.03
N LEU A 166 17.58 5.86 4.50
CA LEU A 166 18.38 6.73 3.63
C LEU A 166 19.36 7.61 4.42
N ARG A 167 19.28 7.61 5.75
CA ARG A 167 20.08 8.45 6.66
C ARG A 167 20.01 9.94 6.31
N MET A 168 18.83 10.41 5.99
CA MET A 168 18.57 11.80 5.60
C MET A 168 17.58 12.47 6.56
N PRO A 169 17.58 13.82 6.67
CA PRO A 169 16.63 14.55 7.48
C PRO A 169 15.19 14.30 7.00
N TYR A 170 14.24 14.20 7.95
CA TYR A 170 12.83 13.98 7.63
C TYR A 170 12.28 15.01 6.64
N ALA A 171 12.62 16.28 6.79
CA ALA A 171 12.14 17.35 5.92
C ALA A 171 12.57 17.17 4.44
N GLU A 172 13.78 16.69 4.21
CA GLU A 172 14.27 16.39 2.86
C GLU A 172 13.55 15.18 2.28
N CYS A 173 13.37 14.12 3.07
CA CYS A 173 12.63 12.95 2.67
C CYS A 173 11.17 13.31 2.33
N LEU A 174 10.51 14.12 3.16
CA LEU A 174 9.16 14.61 2.89
C LEU A 174 9.10 15.41 1.58
N LYS A 175 10.08 16.31 1.33
CA LYS A 175 10.16 17.07 0.08
C LYS A 175 10.28 16.15 -1.14
N MET A 176 11.08 15.09 -1.03
CA MET A 176 11.20 14.09 -2.11
C MET A 176 9.87 13.37 -2.35
N TYR A 177 9.17 12.95 -1.30
CA TYR A 177 7.84 12.34 -1.41
C TYR A 177 6.81 13.31 -2.02
N MET A 178 6.84 14.59 -1.65
CA MET A 178 5.98 15.61 -2.24
C MET A 178 6.18 15.69 -3.76
N MET A 179 7.44 15.73 -4.22
CA MET A 179 7.76 15.90 -5.64
C MET A 179 7.57 14.61 -6.45
N SER A 180 7.90 13.44 -5.90
CA SER A 180 7.90 12.18 -6.63
C SER A 180 6.54 11.45 -6.60
N THR A 181 5.75 11.64 -5.56
CA THR A 181 4.53 10.86 -5.32
C THR A 181 3.29 11.74 -5.25
N TYR A 182 3.26 12.71 -4.36
CA TYR A 182 2.03 13.46 -4.10
C TYR A 182 1.64 14.40 -5.24
N ILE A 183 2.56 15.24 -5.73
CA ILE A 183 2.26 16.15 -6.84
C ILE A 183 1.88 15.40 -8.11
N PRO A 184 2.66 14.39 -8.58
CA PRO A 184 2.25 13.58 -9.72
C PRO A 184 0.93 12.83 -9.48
N GLY A 185 0.71 12.34 -8.26
CA GLY A 185 -0.53 11.67 -7.88
C GLY A 185 -1.76 12.59 -8.03
N PHE A 186 -1.69 13.83 -7.53
CA PHE A 186 -2.76 14.81 -7.70
C PHE A 186 -3.01 15.16 -9.16
N ILE A 187 -1.96 15.35 -9.96
CA ILE A 187 -2.08 15.61 -11.40
C ILE A 187 -2.78 14.41 -12.08
N THR A 188 -2.35 13.17 -11.76
CA THR A 188 -2.95 11.97 -12.32
C THR A 188 -4.42 11.82 -11.91
N LEU A 189 -4.74 12.09 -10.64
CA LEU A 189 -6.13 12.06 -10.16
C LEU A 189 -7.00 13.08 -10.89
N PHE A 190 -6.52 14.29 -11.04
CA PHE A 190 -7.24 15.35 -11.75
C PHE A 190 -7.47 14.99 -13.22
N VAL A 191 -6.44 14.52 -13.93
CA VAL A 191 -6.54 14.06 -15.31
C VAL A 191 -7.51 12.88 -15.43
N SER A 192 -7.44 11.90 -14.51
CA SER A 192 -8.36 10.75 -14.50
C SER A 192 -9.82 11.18 -14.36
N ILE A 193 -10.11 12.11 -13.45
CA ILE A 193 -11.46 12.68 -13.28
C ILE A 193 -11.94 13.38 -14.55
N LEU A 194 -11.07 14.13 -15.23
CA LEU A 194 -11.40 14.76 -16.50
C LEU A 194 -11.68 13.74 -17.61
N CYS A 195 -10.84 12.72 -17.75
CA CYS A 195 -11.02 11.65 -18.73
C CYS A 195 -12.36 10.91 -18.53
N ILE A 196 -12.71 10.60 -17.27
CA ILE A 196 -14.00 9.98 -16.93
C ILE A 196 -15.16 10.89 -17.32
N LYS A 197 -15.09 12.20 -16.99
CA LYS A 197 -16.14 13.16 -17.35
C LYS A 197 -16.30 13.35 -18.87
N MET A 198 -15.22 13.18 -19.63
CA MET A 198 -15.24 13.25 -21.08
C MET A 198 -15.66 11.94 -21.74
N GLY A 199 -15.92 10.87 -20.98
CA GLY A 199 -16.33 9.57 -21.50
C GLY A 199 -15.21 8.81 -22.23
N ILE A 200 -13.94 9.13 -21.94
CA ILE A 200 -12.78 8.48 -22.57
C ILE A 200 -12.48 7.14 -21.89
N VAL A 201 -12.93 6.97 -20.64
CA VAL A 201 -12.68 5.76 -19.81
C VAL A 201 -13.98 5.28 -19.17
#